data_68f0bab38941ceef18756f4b4ab566a2
#
_entry.id   68f0bab38941ceef18756f4b4ab566a2
#
_cell.length_a   1.000
_cell.length_b   1.000
_cell.length_c   1.000
_cell.angle_alpha   90.00
_cell.angle_beta   90.00
_cell.angle_gamma   90.00
#
_symmetry.space_group_name_H-M   'P 1'
#
loop_
_entity.id
_entity.type
_entity.pdbx_description
1 polymer ?
#
loop_
_entity_poly.entity_id
_entity_poly.type
_entity_poly.pdbx_seq_one_letter_code
_entity_poly.pdbx_strand_id
1 'polypeptide(L)' 'MSDSTEKKTLTVKLVKSVAGTRQSHRDTVRGLGLRKVNSTRTLEDTPAVRGMIDKVAYLVLVVA' A
#
# COMPACT_ATOMS: atom_id res chain seq x y z
N MET A 1 -4.29 -26.72 4.25
CA MET A 1 -4.39 -26.67 3.60
C MET A 1 -3.98 -25.87 2.58
N SER A 2 -4.22 -26.05 1.68
CA SER A 2 -3.76 -25.37 0.55
C SER A 2 -4.12 -23.94 0.53
N ASP A 3 -4.92 -23.54 1.44
CA ASP A 3 -5.31 -22.18 1.42
C ASP A 3 -4.19 -21.26 1.56
N SER A 4 -3.21 -21.62 2.34
CA SER A 4 -2.12 -20.70 2.54
C SER A 4 -1.36 -20.47 1.25
N THR A 5 -1.38 -21.43 0.37
CA THR A 5 -0.65 -21.26 -0.87
C THR A 5 -1.44 -20.43 -1.85
N GLU A 6 -2.69 -20.20 -1.56
CA GLU A 6 -3.52 -19.44 -2.47
C GLU A 6 -3.72 -18.03 -2.04
N LYS A 7 -3.08 -17.61 -0.99
CA LYS A 7 -3.17 -16.23 -0.60
C LYS A 7 -2.59 -15.37 -1.68
N LYS A 8 -3.33 -14.40 -2.10
CA LYS A 8 -2.85 -13.45 -3.08
C LYS A 8 -2.15 -12.33 -2.36
N THR A 9 -1.09 -11.86 -2.94
CA THR A 9 -0.38 -10.71 -2.42
C THR A 9 -0.26 -9.68 -3.52
N LEU A 10 -0.01 -8.46 -3.12
CA LEU A 10 0.27 -7.41 -4.08
C LEU A 10 1.41 -6.57 -3.53
N THR A 11 2.15 -5.97 -4.42
CA THR A 11 3.27 -5.12 -4.05
C THR A 11 2.93 -3.70 -4.45
N VAL A 12 3.10 -2.79 -3.51
CA VAL A 12 2.84 -1.37 -3.76
C VAL A 12 4.13 -0.61 -3.63
N LYS A 13 4.23 0.46 -4.38
CA LYS A 13 5.41 1.32 -4.37
C LYS A 13 4.95 2.74 -4.13
N LEU A 14 5.63 3.44 -3.24
CA LEU A 14 5.32 4.84 -2.99
C LEU A 14 6.03 5.66 -4.07
N VAL A 15 5.25 6.28 -4.93
CA VAL A 15 5.81 7.01 -6.06
C VAL A 15 5.86 8.52 -5.84
N LYS A 16 5.16 9.02 -4.83
CA LYS A 16 5.19 10.44 -4.50
C LYS A 16 5.41 10.62 -3.02
N SER A 17 6.05 11.71 -2.67
CA SER A 17 6.28 12.04 -1.27
C SER A 17 4.95 12.32 -0.58
N VAL A 18 4.85 11.93 0.69
CA VAL A 18 3.67 12.22 1.49
C VAL A 18 3.73 13.61 2.10
N ALA A 19 4.84 14.32 1.92
CA ALA A 19 4.95 15.68 2.44
C ALA A 19 3.87 16.55 1.80
N GLY A 20 3.16 17.30 2.61
CA GLY A 20 2.09 18.14 2.09
C GLY A 20 0.75 17.46 1.93
N THR A 21 0.67 16.16 2.21
CA THR A 21 -0.61 15.47 2.12
C THR A 21 -1.33 15.53 3.46
N ARG A 22 -2.61 15.16 3.45
CA ARG A 22 -3.39 15.14 4.68
C ARG A 22 -2.83 14.13 5.65
N GLN A 23 -2.99 14.40 6.92
CA GLN A 23 -2.53 13.50 7.96
C GLN A 23 -3.14 12.10 7.82
N SER A 24 -4.42 12.02 7.48
CA SER A 24 -5.06 10.71 7.33
C SER A 24 -4.44 9.91 6.20
N HIS A 25 -4.02 10.58 5.12
CA HIS A 25 -3.36 9.90 4.01
C HIS A 25 -1.96 9.46 4.40
N ARG A 26 -1.26 10.27 5.17
CA ARG A 26 0.06 9.89 5.66
C ARG A 26 -0.03 8.69 6.57
N ASP A 27 -1.04 8.65 7.42
CA ASP A 27 -1.25 7.52 8.31
C ASP A 27 -1.57 6.26 7.50
N THR A 28 -2.35 6.39 6.43
CA THR A 28 -2.67 5.27 5.58
C THR A 28 -1.43 4.72 4.90
N VAL A 29 -0.57 5.58 4.38
CA VAL A 29 0.66 5.17 3.73
C VAL A 29 1.57 4.49 4.75
N ARG A 30 1.63 5.02 5.96
CA ARG A 30 2.43 4.42 7.01
C ARG A 30 1.87 3.04 7.37
N GLY A 31 0.55 2.91 7.42
CA GLY A 31 -0.09 1.63 7.67
C GLY A 31 0.20 0.60 6.59
N LEU A 32 0.47 1.06 5.38
CA LEU A 32 0.88 0.17 4.30
C LEU A 32 2.36 -0.22 4.42
N GLY A 33 3.09 0.41 5.31
CA GLY A 33 4.49 0.10 5.50
C GLY A 33 5.43 0.90 4.63
N LEU A 34 4.93 1.91 3.96
CA LEU A 34 5.75 2.74 3.06
C LEU A 34 6.20 3.98 3.80
N ARG A 35 7.45 4.32 3.71
CA ARG A 35 7.99 5.47 4.41
C ARG A 35 8.65 6.48 3.49
N LYS A 36 9.32 6.03 2.46
CA LYS A 36 10.06 6.92 1.57
C LYS A 36 9.58 6.71 0.16
N VAL A 37 9.80 7.71 -0.67
CA VAL A 37 9.55 7.60 -2.09
C VAL A 37 10.39 6.45 -2.64
N ASN A 38 9.78 5.66 -3.48
CA ASN A 38 10.38 4.47 -4.08
C ASN A 38 10.47 3.28 -3.13
N SER A 39 9.89 3.38 -1.93
CA SER A 39 9.76 2.21 -1.06
C SER A 39 8.75 1.26 -1.66
N THR A 40 8.97 -0.03 -1.48
CA THR A 40 8.00 -1.03 -1.91
C THR A 40 7.63 -1.91 -0.73
N ARG A 41 6.45 -2.48 -0.80
CA ARG A 41 5.98 -3.36 0.25
C ARG A 41 5.04 -4.39 -0.35
N THR A 42 5.20 -5.64 0.05
CA THR A 42 4.29 -6.70 -0.36
C THR A 42 3.28 -6.91 0.75
N LEU A 43 2.02 -6.89 0.40
CA LEU A 43 0.93 -6.98 1.36
C LEU A 43 -0.04 -8.04 0.89
N GLU A 44 -0.85 -8.55 1.83
CA GLU A 44 -1.90 -9.48 1.46
C GLU A 44 -2.98 -8.73 0.72
N ASP A 45 -3.54 -9.37 -0.29
CA ASP A 45 -4.61 -8.77 -1.07
C ASP A 45 -5.93 -8.96 -0.34
N THR A 46 -6.25 -8.07 0.55
CA THR A 46 -7.48 -8.11 1.31
C THR A 46 -8.29 -6.85 1.03
N PRO A 47 -9.59 -6.88 1.29
CA PRO A 47 -10.41 -5.69 1.10
C PRO A 47 -9.91 -4.50 1.92
N ALA A 48 -9.39 -4.75 3.13
CA ALA A 48 -8.89 -3.69 3.96
C ALA A 48 -7.67 -3.02 3.31
N VAL A 49 -6.74 -3.83 2.81
CA VAL A 49 -5.55 -3.31 2.15
C VAL A 49 -5.93 -2.58 0.88
N ARG A 50 -6.86 -3.13 0.12
CA ARG A 50 -7.30 -2.47 -1.11
C ARG A 50 -7.93 -1.13 -0.82
N GLY A 51 -8.72 -1.04 0.25
CA GLY A 51 -9.31 0.23 0.64
C GLY A 51 -8.27 1.27 1.01
N MET A 52 -7.22 0.85 1.70
CA MET A 52 -6.13 1.75 2.05
C MET A 52 -5.41 2.23 0.80
N ILE A 53 -5.15 1.34 -0.13
CA ILE A 53 -4.47 1.69 -1.37
C ILE A 53 -5.32 2.65 -2.18
N ASP A 54 -6.62 2.40 -2.25
CA ASP A 54 -7.52 3.23 -3.01
C ASP A 54 -7.53 4.66 -2.45
N LYS A 55 -7.47 4.78 -1.15
CA LYS A 55 -7.48 6.08 -0.49
C LYS A 55 -6.26 6.91 -0.86
N VAL A 56 -5.12 6.28 -1.09
CA VAL A 56 -3.89 6.97 -1.43
C VAL A 56 -3.36 6.57 -2.80
N ALA A 57 -4.27 6.19 -3.70
CA ALA A 57 -3.87 5.72 -5.01
C ALA A 57 -3.07 6.75 -5.80
N TYR A 58 -3.24 8.03 -5.49
CA TYR A 58 -2.49 9.08 -6.16
C TYR A 58 -1.04 9.18 -5.67
N LEU A 59 -0.71 8.46 -4.58
CA LEU A 59 0.63 8.47 -4.02
C LEU A 59 1.36 7.16 -4.25
N VAL A 60 0.64 6.09 -4.49
CA VAL A 60 1.24 4.76 -4.60
C VAL A 60 0.83 4.09 -5.90
N LEU A 61 1.62 3.10 -6.30
CA LEU A 61 1.34 2.34 -7.50
C LEU A 61 1.44 0.88 -7.15
N VAL A 62 0.48 0.09 -7.61
CA VAL A 62 0.56 -1.35 -7.44
C VAL A 62 1.42 -1.87 -8.58
N VAL A 63 2.56 -2.45 -8.24
CA VAL A 63 3.53 -2.88 -9.24
C VAL A 63 3.56 -4.39 -9.46
N ALA A 64 2.86 -5.14 -8.65
CA ALA A 64 2.78 -6.59 -8.85
C ALA A 64 1.56 -7.19 -8.21
#